data_b4834c0ed4404fb918b1208601f76d54
#
_entry.id   b4834c0ed4404fb918b1208601f76d54
#
_cell.length_a   1.000
_cell.length_b   1.000
_cell.length_c   1.000
_cell.angle_alpha   90.00
_cell.angle_beta   90.00
_cell.angle_gamma   90.00
#
_symmetry.space_group_name_H-M   'P 1'
#
loop_
_entity.id
_entity.type
_entity.pdbx_description
1 polymer ?
#
loop_
_entity_poly.entity_id
_entity_poly.type
_entity_poly.pdbx_seq_one_letter_code
_entity_poly.pdbx_strand_id
1 'polypeptide(L)'
;MFKSQLAKITAVAAVAGFLAITPARAADRPDSWVTMKTQIALMTTDGVSTSHLNVDTVKGVVTLHGTVPTAAAKAKAEEVARGIDGAKSVKNLLQVVAKSEREVVEKSDDAIKDSVEAAFKANARVKDSGIKVASVNKGVVLLSGKTKSLETHLEAVKVADAVKGVHRVATEVEVEPTS
;
A
#
# COMPACT_ATOMS: atom_id res chain seq x y z
N MET A 1 2.26 37.07 -77.56
CA MET A 1 2.10 35.63 -77.84
C MET A 1 3.01 34.84 -76.90
N PHE A 2 2.49 34.39 -75.80
CA PHE A 2 3.09 33.29 -75.03
C PHE A 2 1.97 32.63 -74.22
N LYS A 3 1.69 31.35 -74.60
CA LYS A 3 0.68 30.51 -74.00
C LYS A 3 1.15 29.95 -72.70
N SER A 4 0.44 30.30 -71.63
CA SER A 4 0.58 29.70 -70.30
C SER A 4 0.04 28.29 -70.27
N GLN A 5 0.88 27.32 -69.95
CA GLN A 5 0.48 25.95 -69.67
C GLN A 5 0.23 25.82 -68.18
N LEU A 6 -1.04 25.63 -67.77
CA LEU A 6 -1.40 25.25 -66.42
C LEU A 6 -1.04 23.80 -66.15
N ALA A 7 -0.07 23.58 -65.30
CA ALA A 7 0.21 22.26 -64.76
C ALA A 7 -0.79 21.96 -63.64
N LYS A 8 -1.60 20.92 -63.84
CA LYS A 8 -2.51 20.38 -62.82
C LYS A 8 -1.70 19.59 -61.80
N ILE A 9 -1.58 20.15 -60.61
CA ILE A 9 -1.00 19.44 -59.47
C ILE A 9 -2.12 18.64 -58.82
N THR A 10 -2.09 17.32 -59.01
CA THR A 10 -2.94 16.36 -58.30
C THR A 10 -2.43 16.22 -56.88
N ALA A 11 -3.16 16.74 -55.92
CA ALA A 11 -2.87 16.54 -54.49
C ALA A 11 -3.26 15.12 -54.10
N VAL A 12 -2.26 14.27 -53.87
CA VAL A 12 -2.44 12.95 -53.22
C VAL A 12 -2.56 13.23 -51.72
N ALA A 13 -3.76 13.15 -51.20
CA ALA A 13 -4.01 13.18 -49.77
C ALA A 13 -3.52 11.84 -49.16
N ALA A 14 -2.34 11.84 -48.58
CA ALA A 14 -1.86 10.77 -47.74
C ALA A 14 -2.65 10.80 -46.40
N VAL A 15 -3.63 9.94 -46.27
CA VAL A 15 -4.29 9.66 -44.99
C VAL A 15 -3.28 8.92 -44.10
N ALA A 16 -2.50 9.67 -43.35
CA ALA A 16 -1.70 9.10 -42.27
C ALA A 16 -2.67 8.63 -41.18
N GLY A 17 -2.99 7.33 -41.18
CA GLY A 17 -3.69 6.68 -40.10
C GLY A 17 -2.85 6.80 -38.81
N PHE A 18 -3.21 7.74 -37.96
CA PHE A 18 -2.69 7.80 -36.61
C PHE A 18 -3.27 6.61 -35.86
N LEU A 19 -2.55 5.49 -35.85
CA LEU A 19 -2.77 4.41 -34.92
C LEU A 19 -2.54 5.01 -33.53
N ALA A 20 -3.61 5.46 -32.88
CA ALA A 20 -3.59 5.77 -31.46
C ALA A 20 -3.22 4.48 -30.74
N ILE A 21 -1.95 4.34 -30.39
CA ILE A 21 -1.48 3.35 -29.44
C ILE A 21 -2.07 3.81 -28.10
N THR A 22 -3.29 3.38 -27.81
CA THR A 22 -3.81 3.47 -26.46
C THR A 22 -2.83 2.68 -25.60
N PRO A 23 -2.19 3.29 -24.57
CA PRO A 23 -1.40 2.50 -23.64
C PRO A 23 -2.35 1.41 -23.11
N ALA A 24 -1.97 0.15 -23.31
CA ALA A 24 -2.69 -0.96 -22.72
C ALA A 24 -2.81 -0.62 -21.23
N ARG A 25 -4.04 -0.35 -20.79
CA ARG A 25 -4.33 -0.18 -19.37
C ARG A 25 -3.77 -1.42 -18.72
N ALA A 26 -2.75 -1.26 -17.87
CA ALA A 26 -2.20 -2.37 -17.10
C ALA A 26 -3.40 -3.11 -16.53
N ALA A 27 -3.61 -4.35 -17.00
CA ALA A 27 -4.75 -5.15 -16.58
C ALA A 27 -4.76 -5.10 -15.07
N ASP A 28 -5.91 -4.79 -14.45
CA ASP A 28 -6.03 -4.71 -12.99
C ASP A 28 -5.55 -6.05 -12.43
N ARG A 29 -4.29 -6.07 -11.98
CA ARG A 29 -3.68 -7.27 -11.40
C ARG A 29 -4.37 -7.54 -10.08
N PRO A 30 -4.71 -8.79 -9.76
CA PRO A 30 -5.24 -9.12 -8.45
C PRO A 30 -4.28 -8.68 -7.34
N ASP A 31 -4.79 -8.14 -6.25
CA ASP A 31 -3.98 -7.67 -5.13
C ASP A 31 -3.04 -8.77 -4.60
N SER A 32 -3.50 -10.03 -4.56
CA SER A 32 -2.68 -11.18 -4.17
C SER A 32 -1.46 -11.38 -5.08
N TRP A 33 -1.60 -11.13 -6.39
CA TRP A 33 -0.49 -11.21 -7.33
C TRP A 33 0.52 -10.08 -7.08
N VAL A 34 0.04 -8.85 -6.86
CA VAL A 34 0.88 -7.68 -6.55
C VAL A 34 1.65 -7.92 -5.25
N THR A 35 0.97 -8.39 -4.21
CA THR A 35 1.60 -8.76 -2.93
C THR A 35 2.72 -9.78 -3.12
N MET A 36 2.43 -10.90 -3.78
CA MET A 36 3.41 -11.97 -4.01
C MET A 36 4.62 -11.47 -4.82
N LYS A 37 4.37 -10.72 -5.90
CA LYS A 37 5.45 -10.15 -6.73
C LYS A 37 6.32 -9.18 -5.94
N THR A 38 5.71 -8.32 -5.11
CA THR A 38 6.44 -7.41 -4.24
C THR A 38 7.30 -8.16 -3.24
N GLN A 39 6.76 -9.21 -2.59
CA GLN A 39 7.51 -10.03 -1.65
C GLN A 39 8.72 -10.69 -2.32
N ILE A 40 8.54 -11.33 -3.49
CA ILE A 40 9.64 -11.97 -4.24
C ILE A 40 10.70 -10.93 -4.61
N ALA A 41 10.30 -9.77 -5.14
CA ALA A 41 11.23 -8.73 -5.52
C ALA A 41 12.05 -8.22 -4.32
N LEU A 42 11.40 -8.01 -3.16
CA LEU A 42 12.09 -7.61 -1.94
C LEU A 42 13.06 -8.67 -1.42
N MET A 43 12.68 -9.96 -1.49
CA MET A 43 13.55 -11.09 -1.06
C MET A 43 14.80 -11.21 -1.92
N THR A 44 14.74 -10.83 -3.18
CA THR A 44 15.85 -10.89 -4.13
C THR A 44 16.65 -9.58 -4.22
N THR A 45 16.26 -8.57 -3.45
CA THR A 45 16.93 -7.26 -3.45
C THR A 45 18.02 -7.20 -2.39
N ASP A 46 19.25 -6.97 -2.82
CA ASP A 46 20.38 -6.79 -1.91
C ASP A 46 20.16 -5.60 -0.97
N GLY A 47 20.49 -5.78 0.30
CA GLY A 47 20.37 -4.75 1.33
C GLY A 47 18.98 -4.62 1.95
N VAL A 48 17.99 -5.40 1.52
CA VAL A 48 16.65 -5.49 2.12
C VAL A 48 16.52 -6.80 2.89
N SER A 49 16.38 -6.72 4.21
CA SER A 49 16.06 -7.88 5.05
C SER A 49 14.55 -8.03 5.17
N THR A 50 14.00 -9.14 4.71
CA THR A 50 12.56 -9.40 4.70
C THR A 50 12.05 -10.16 5.93
N SER A 51 12.91 -10.55 6.86
CA SER A 51 12.55 -11.37 8.03
C SER A 51 11.45 -10.76 8.92
N HIS A 52 11.38 -9.43 8.97
CA HIS A 52 10.42 -8.66 9.78
C HIS A 52 9.72 -7.60 8.93
N LEU A 53 9.67 -7.82 7.61
CA LEU A 53 8.98 -6.97 6.64
C LEU A 53 7.79 -7.74 6.09
N ASN A 54 6.63 -7.12 6.13
CA ASN A 54 5.40 -7.65 5.57
C ASN A 54 4.90 -6.73 4.46
N VAL A 55 4.16 -7.33 3.54
CA VAL A 55 3.55 -6.65 2.39
C VAL A 55 2.09 -7.02 2.33
N ASP A 56 1.23 -6.03 2.33
CA ASP A 56 -0.19 -6.18 2.03
C ASP A 56 -0.54 -5.34 0.81
N THR A 57 -1.56 -5.74 0.08
CA THR A 57 -2.08 -4.97 -1.05
C THR A 57 -3.60 -4.94 -0.98
N VAL A 58 -4.16 -3.73 -1.03
CA VAL A 58 -5.60 -3.50 -1.06
C VAL A 58 -5.92 -2.52 -2.19
N LYS A 59 -6.71 -2.93 -3.16
CA LYS A 59 -7.11 -2.12 -4.35
C LYS A 59 -5.92 -1.53 -5.11
N GLY A 60 -4.80 -2.28 -5.17
CA GLY A 60 -3.55 -1.88 -5.80
C GLY A 60 -2.68 -0.95 -4.96
N VAL A 61 -3.08 -0.62 -3.73
CA VAL A 61 -2.24 0.10 -2.76
C VAL A 61 -1.38 -0.91 -2.03
N VAL A 62 -0.08 -0.88 -2.26
CA VAL A 62 0.90 -1.74 -1.57
C VAL A 62 1.29 -1.08 -0.26
N THR A 63 1.10 -1.76 0.86
CA THR A 63 1.54 -1.32 2.18
C THR A 63 2.71 -2.18 2.64
N LEU A 64 3.84 -1.53 2.88
CA LEU A 64 5.01 -2.14 3.51
C LEU A 64 4.97 -1.84 5.01
N HIS A 65 4.96 -2.86 5.85
CA HIS A 65 4.96 -2.68 7.29
C HIS A 65 5.90 -3.66 7.99
N GLY A 66 6.24 -3.41 9.25
CA GLY A 66 7.26 -4.17 9.94
C GLY A 66 8.49 -3.33 10.26
N THR A 67 9.63 -4.00 10.47
CA THR A 67 10.89 -3.35 10.83
C THR A 67 12.02 -3.68 9.88
N VAL A 68 12.88 -2.70 9.62
CA VAL A 68 14.12 -2.85 8.85
C VAL A 68 15.30 -2.25 9.62
N PRO A 69 16.54 -2.75 9.40
CA PRO A 69 17.68 -2.33 10.22
C PRO A 69 18.17 -0.92 9.92
N THR A 70 17.90 -0.38 8.73
CA THR A 70 18.45 0.91 8.28
C THR A 70 17.45 1.73 7.47
N ALA A 71 17.66 3.04 7.43
CA ALA A 71 16.87 3.94 6.58
C ALA A 71 17.09 3.65 5.08
N ALA A 72 18.30 3.20 4.70
CA ALA A 72 18.59 2.79 3.33
C ALA A 72 17.75 1.58 2.90
N ALA A 73 17.64 0.57 3.78
CA ALA A 73 16.78 -0.60 3.53
C ALA A 73 15.31 -0.20 3.38
N LYS A 74 14.82 0.74 4.21
CA LYS A 74 13.47 1.28 4.11
C LYS A 74 13.21 1.97 2.77
N ALA A 75 14.12 2.84 2.34
CA ALA A 75 14.00 3.56 1.06
C ALA A 75 14.08 2.59 -0.12
N LYS A 76 14.99 1.63 -0.07
CA LYS A 76 15.15 0.61 -1.12
C LYS A 76 13.91 -0.27 -1.27
N ALA A 77 13.31 -0.69 -0.15
CA ALA A 77 12.07 -1.46 -0.17
C ALA A 77 10.92 -0.69 -0.84
N GLU A 78 10.81 0.61 -0.58
CA GLU A 78 9.81 1.47 -1.23
C GLU A 78 10.05 1.60 -2.74
N GLU A 79 11.29 1.80 -3.15
CA GLU A 79 11.68 1.88 -4.56
C GLU A 79 11.28 0.60 -5.32
N VAL A 80 11.62 -0.56 -4.75
CA VAL A 80 11.27 -1.86 -5.32
C VAL A 80 9.76 -2.03 -5.44
N ALA A 81 9.01 -1.73 -4.38
CA ALA A 81 7.56 -1.86 -4.38
C ALA A 81 6.88 -0.94 -5.41
N ARG A 82 7.40 0.28 -5.63
CA ARG A 82 6.90 1.21 -6.66
C ARG A 82 7.12 0.70 -8.08
N GLY A 83 8.14 -0.13 -8.30
CA GLY A 83 8.45 -0.74 -9.60
C GLY A 83 7.60 -1.95 -9.97
N ILE A 84 6.73 -2.42 -9.08
CA ILE A 84 5.89 -3.60 -9.33
C ILE A 84 4.69 -3.25 -10.22
N ASP A 85 4.54 -3.99 -11.32
CA ASP A 85 3.37 -3.87 -12.18
C ASP A 85 2.09 -4.19 -11.40
N GLY A 86 1.09 -3.33 -11.52
CA GLY A 86 -0.16 -3.40 -10.75
C GLY A 86 -0.15 -2.64 -9.42
N ALA A 87 1.01 -2.18 -8.92
CA ALA A 87 1.08 -1.29 -7.77
C ALA A 87 0.66 0.14 -8.19
N LYS A 88 -0.50 0.58 -7.73
CA LYS A 88 -1.02 1.95 -8.00
C LYS A 88 -0.35 2.99 -7.11
N SER A 89 -0.04 2.62 -5.87
CA SER A 89 0.68 3.44 -4.91
C SER A 89 1.32 2.58 -3.82
N VAL A 90 2.28 3.15 -3.11
CA VAL A 90 2.98 2.48 -2.01
C VAL A 90 2.85 3.29 -0.74
N LYS A 91 2.39 2.65 0.34
CA LYS A 91 2.44 3.16 1.72
C LYS A 91 3.61 2.49 2.43
N ASN A 92 4.65 3.26 2.75
CA ASN A 92 5.80 2.75 3.47
C ASN A 92 5.69 3.05 4.96
N LEU A 93 5.18 2.09 5.72
CA LEU A 93 5.04 2.13 7.19
C LEU A 93 6.20 1.44 7.91
N LEU A 94 7.23 0.97 7.19
CA LEU A 94 8.40 0.32 7.79
C LEU A 94 9.03 1.22 8.85
N GLN A 95 9.38 0.64 9.98
CA GLN A 95 10.09 1.33 11.05
C GLN A 95 11.56 0.92 11.05
N VAL A 96 12.44 1.91 11.26
CA VAL A 96 13.88 1.63 11.38
C VAL A 96 14.17 1.26 12.83
N VAL A 97 14.61 0.02 13.03
CA VAL A 97 14.98 -0.54 14.34
C VAL A 97 16.30 -1.28 14.20
N ALA A 98 17.31 -0.82 14.94
CA ALA A 98 18.60 -1.50 14.96
C ALA A 98 18.42 -2.97 15.45
N LYS A 99 19.25 -3.87 14.93
CA LYS A 99 19.16 -5.30 15.31
C LYS A 99 19.27 -5.52 16.83
N SER A 100 20.07 -4.70 17.52
CA SER A 100 20.26 -4.76 18.99
C SER A 100 19.04 -4.29 19.79
N GLU A 101 18.15 -3.47 19.21
CA GLU A 101 16.98 -2.92 19.89
C GLU A 101 15.71 -3.71 19.60
N ARG A 102 15.77 -4.63 18.63
CA ARG A 102 14.60 -5.29 18.08
C ARG A 102 13.78 -6.02 19.12
N GLU A 103 14.40 -6.85 19.97
CA GLU A 103 13.67 -7.62 20.98
C GLU A 103 12.91 -6.72 21.98
N VAL A 104 13.51 -5.59 22.37
CA VAL A 104 12.85 -4.64 23.26
C VAL A 104 11.66 -3.97 22.59
N VAL A 105 11.82 -3.58 21.32
CA VAL A 105 10.75 -2.97 20.52
C VAL A 105 9.62 -3.97 20.29
N GLU A 106 9.91 -5.22 19.94
CA GLU A 106 8.91 -6.26 19.72
C GLU A 106 8.07 -6.51 20.98
N LYS A 107 8.70 -6.66 22.15
CA LYS A 107 7.97 -6.81 23.42
C LYS A 107 7.07 -5.61 23.73
N SER A 108 7.53 -4.41 23.42
CA SER A 108 6.71 -3.20 23.60
C SER A 108 5.53 -3.17 22.61
N ASP A 109 5.76 -3.53 21.36
CA ASP A 109 4.75 -3.55 20.31
C ASP A 109 3.68 -4.62 20.58
N ASP A 110 4.07 -5.79 21.09
CA ASP A 110 3.15 -6.85 21.50
C ASP A 110 2.22 -6.35 22.64
N ALA A 111 2.77 -5.67 23.66
CA ALA A 111 1.98 -5.12 24.73
C ALA A 111 1.00 -4.01 24.23
N ILE A 112 1.42 -3.21 23.26
CA ILE A 112 0.54 -2.20 22.63
C ILE A 112 -0.57 -2.91 21.84
N LYS A 113 -0.23 -3.94 21.07
CA LYS A 113 -1.19 -4.73 20.30
C LYS A 113 -2.26 -5.32 21.20
N ASP A 114 -1.86 -6.00 22.28
CA ASP A 114 -2.78 -6.59 23.25
C ASP A 114 -3.70 -5.54 23.85
N SER A 115 -3.15 -4.35 24.18
CA SER A 115 -3.93 -3.24 24.73
C SER A 115 -4.95 -2.68 23.73
N VAL A 116 -4.59 -2.54 22.46
CA VAL A 116 -5.51 -2.10 21.38
C VAL A 116 -6.62 -3.15 21.18
N GLU A 117 -6.26 -4.42 21.12
CA GLU A 117 -7.23 -5.50 20.96
C GLU A 117 -8.20 -5.59 22.15
N ALA A 118 -7.71 -5.39 23.37
CA ALA A 118 -8.55 -5.32 24.57
C ALA A 118 -9.49 -4.11 24.52
N ALA A 119 -9.01 -2.94 24.08
CA ALA A 119 -9.83 -1.75 23.91
C ALA A 119 -10.91 -1.96 22.82
N PHE A 120 -10.60 -2.65 21.74
CA PHE A 120 -11.59 -3.01 20.71
C PHE A 120 -12.67 -3.93 21.25
N LYS A 121 -12.30 -4.97 22.01
CA LYS A 121 -13.25 -5.87 22.67
C LYS A 121 -14.17 -5.17 23.67
N ALA A 122 -13.67 -4.13 24.35
CA ALA A 122 -14.44 -3.33 25.29
C ALA A 122 -15.36 -2.29 24.63
N ASN A 123 -15.09 -1.90 23.38
CA ASN A 123 -15.87 -0.89 22.69
C ASN A 123 -17.07 -1.52 21.95
N ALA A 124 -18.29 -1.12 22.32
CA ALA A 124 -19.53 -1.71 21.80
C ALA A 124 -19.71 -1.60 20.28
N ARG A 125 -19.12 -0.59 19.63
CA ARG A 125 -19.20 -0.39 18.19
C ARG A 125 -18.15 -1.16 17.40
N VAL A 126 -16.98 -1.38 18.00
CA VAL A 126 -15.83 -1.98 17.34
C VAL A 126 -15.75 -3.49 17.54
N LYS A 127 -16.17 -3.99 18.71
CA LYS A 127 -16.01 -5.41 19.12
C LYS A 127 -16.52 -6.43 18.12
N ASP A 128 -17.64 -6.14 17.46
CA ASP A 128 -18.30 -7.03 16.49
C ASP A 128 -18.04 -6.59 15.04
N SER A 129 -17.13 -5.64 14.83
CA SER A 129 -16.70 -5.22 13.50
C SER A 129 -15.68 -6.20 12.92
N GLY A 130 -15.55 -6.24 11.61
CA GLY A 130 -14.49 -7.01 10.96
C GLY A 130 -13.12 -6.35 11.02
N ILE A 131 -12.92 -5.32 11.88
CA ILE A 131 -11.68 -4.57 12.01
C ILE A 131 -10.76 -5.25 13.01
N LYS A 132 -9.49 -5.41 12.65
CA LYS A 132 -8.45 -6.03 13.47
C LYS A 132 -7.14 -5.26 13.41
N VAL A 133 -6.27 -5.50 14.37
CA VAL A 133 -4.89 -5.02 14.36
C VAL A 133 -4.07 -5.95 13.46
N ALA A 134 -3.61 -5.44 12.32
CA ALA A 134 -2.74 -6.19 11.40
C ALA A 134 -1.31 -6.25 11.93
N SER A 135 -0.78 -5.13 12.41
CA SER A 135 0.55 -5.07 13.02
C SER A 135 0.72 -3.86 13.94
N VAL A 136 1.68 -3.97 14.84
CA VAL A 136 2.23 -2.83 15.57
C VAL A 136 3.74 -2.85 15.37
N ASN A 137 4.32 -1.71 15.00
CA ASN A 137 5.76 -1.60 14.76
C ASN A 137 6.24 -0.25 15.27
N LYS A 138 7.01 -0.26 16.36
CA LYS A 138 7.51 0.94 17.05
C LYS A 138 6.38 1.92 17.33
N GLY A 139 5.25 1.41 17.87
CA GLY A 139 4.06 2.18 18.19
C GLY A 139 3.23 2.66 16.99
N VAL A 140 3.57 2.26 15.78
CA VAL A 140 2.73 2.48 14.59
C VAL A 140 1.79 1.29 14.44
N VAL A 141 0.50 1.53 14.62
CA VAL A 141 -0.58 0.52 14.53
C VAL A 141 -1.13 0.53 13.11
N LEU A 142 -1.20 -0.64 12.46
CA LEU A 142 -1.90 -0.84 11.21
C LEU A 142 -3.21 -1.59 11.49
N LEU A 143 -4.33 -0.99 11.11
CA LEU A 143 -5.65 -1.61 11.15
C LEU A 143 -6.03 -2.16 9.78
N SER A 144 -6.61 -3.34 9.74
CA SER A 144 -7.10 -3.97 8.52
C SER A 144 -8.47 -4.62 8.73
N GLY A 145 -9.08 -5.08 7.63
CA GLY A 145 -10.36 -5.77 7.65
C GLY A 145 -11.45 -5.01 6.92
N LYS A 146 -12.70 -5.35 7.22
CA LYS A 146 -13.87 -4.78 6.54
C LYS A 146 -14.92 -4.35 7.55
N THR A 147 -15.63 -3.26 7.24
CA THR A 147 -16.76 -2.78 8.02
C THR A 147 -17.85 -2.24 7.10
N LYS A 148 -19.09 -2.26 7.58
CA LYS A 148 -20.23 -1.68 6.85
C LYS A 148 -20.43 -0.19 7.15
N SER A 149 -19.73 0.35 8.15
CA SER A 149 -19.94 1.71 8.65
C SER A 149 -18.64 2.50 8.72
N LEU A 150 -18.63 3.67 8.10
CA LEU A 150 -17.56 4.65 8.25
C LEU A 150 -17.41 5.12 9.71
N GLU A 151 -18.51 5.22 10.44
CA GLU A 151 -18.49 5.60 11.86
C GLU A 151 -17.74 4.55 12.70
N THR A 152 -17.98 3.26 12.45
CA THR A 152 -17.25 2.18 13.11
C THR A 152 -15.76 2.21 12.77
N HIS A 153 -15.41 2.50 11.52
CA HIS A 153 -14.01 2.67 11.12
C HIS A 153 -13.35 3.84 11.87
N LEU A 154 -13.99 5.01 11.90
CA LEU A 154 -13.47 6.18 12.62
C LEU A 154 -13.36 5.91 14.13
N GLU A 155 -14.32 5.20 14.70
CA GLU A 155 -14.28 4.84 16.12
C GLU A 155 -13.11 3.89 16.42
N ALA A 156 -12.87 2.89 15.57
CA ALA A 156 -11.72 2.00 15.72
C ALA A 156 -10.38 2.77 15.69
N VAL A 157 -10.25 3.74 14.77
CA VAL A 157 -9.05 4.60 14.73
C VAL A 157 -8.89 5.39 16.02
N LYS A 158 -9.96 6.01 16.56
CA LYS A 158 -9.91 6.76 17.82
C LYS A 158 -9.54 5.87 19.01
N VAL A 159 -10.15 4.69 19.09
CA VAL A 159 -9.89 3.74 20.17
C VAL A 159 -8.44 3.28 20.15
N ALA A 160 -7.89 2.99 18.98
CA ALA A 160 -6.49 2.60 18.82
C ALA A 160 -5.54 3.76 19.18
N ASP A 161 -5.82 4.97 18.71
CA ASP A 161 -4.99 6.16 18.94
C ASP A 161 -4.92 6.56 20.43
N ALA A 162 -5.98 6.27 21.19
CA ALA A 162 -6.05 6.55 22.63
C ALA A 162 -5.20 5.59 23.49
N VAL A 163 -4.70 4.49 22.93
CA VAL A 163 -3.92 3.50 23.68
C VAL A 163 -2.51 4.02 23.95
N LYS A 164 -2.06 3.91 25.19
CA LYS A 164 -0.71 4.34 25.60
C LYS A 164 0.36 3.59 24.77
N GLY A 165 1.29 4.35 24.21
CA GLY A 165 2.39 3.83 23.38
C GLY A 165 2.08 3.84 21.88
N VAL A 166 0.84 4.07 21.49
CA VAL A 166 0.51 4.30 20.09
C VAL A 166 0.97 5.70 19.69
N HIS A 167 1.75 5.78 18.63
CA HIS A 167 2.25 7.04 18.06
C HIS A 167 1.56 7.42 16.75
N ARG A 168 1.00 6.44 16.09
CA ARG A 168 0.30 6.61 14.81
C ARG A 168 -0.60 5.43 14.52
N VAL A 169 -1.77 5.71 13.97
CA VAL A 169 -2.67 4.69 13.42
C VAL A 169 -2.72 4.85 11.90
N ALA A 170 -2.43 3.78 11.19
CA ALA A 170 -2.63 3.63 9.75
C ALA A 170 -3.77 2.63 9.51
N THR A 171 -4.46 2.72 8.38
CA THR A 171 -5.61 1.86 8.11
C THR A 171 -5.67 1.39 6.67
N GLU A 172 -6.02 0.13 6.50
CA GLU A 172 -6.40 -0.56 5.26
C GLU A 172 -7.83 -1.14 5.38
N VAL A 173 -8.60 -0.64 6.34
CA VAL A 173 -9.99 -1.07 6.53
C VAL A 173 -10.82 -0.65 5.32
N GLU A 174 -11.50 -1.62 4.72
CA GLU A 174 -12.46 -1.38 3.66
C GLU A 174 -13.84 -1.12 4.24
N VAL A 175 -14.46 -0.01 3.82
CA VAL A 175 -15.86 0.27 4.12
C VAL A 175 -16.70 -0.26 2.95
N GLU A 176 -17.49 -1.30 3.21
CA GLU A 176 -18.42 -1.85 2.23
C GLU A 176 -19.76 -1.11 2.39
N PRO A 177 -20.24 -0.40 1.33
CA PRO A 177 -21.55 0.25 1.42
C PRO A 177 -22.63 -0.81 1.64
N THR A 178 -23.53 -0.53 2.56
CA THR A 178 -24.79 -1.30 2.71
C THR A 178 -25.62 -1.08 1.44
N SER A 179 -25.89 -2.17 0.74
CA SER A 179 -26.83 -2.19 -0.40
C SER A 179 -28.25 -1.87 0.05
#